data_fb3d538887dcf33919cd4e4b03031515
#
_entry.id   fb3d538887dcf33919cd4e4b03031515
#
_cell.length_a   1.000
_cell.length_b   1.000
_cell.length_c   1.000
_cell.angle_alpha   90.00
_cell.angle_beta   90.00
_cell.angle_gamma   90.00
#
_symmetry.space_group_name_H-M   'P 1'
#
loop_
_entity.id
_entity.type
_entity.pdbx_description
1 polymer ?
#
loop_
_entity_poly.entity_id
_entity_poly.type
_entity_poly.pdbx_seq_one_letter_code
_entity_poly.pdbx_strand_id
1 'polypeptide(L)'
;MSLEKIQEVEEIVALMMDSTIESLKRDLSTIHAGRVSPSMLDNVKVDYYGNPTPINQVANISTPEPQLLAISPWEKKMIKEIERSLQAANLGFNISNDGNIIRAVTPPFTEERRKDYVKQIKKIGEDSKIAVRNVRRDGNDQLKQLEKDKLISQDEEKTAQEQVQKITDQHTGIVDELIAAKEKELMTL
;
A
#
# COMPACT_ATOMS: atom_id res chain seq x y z
N MET A 1 -3.98 -37.92 -5.85
CA MET A 1 -5.22 -37.51 -5.13
C MET A 1 -4.91 -36.85 -3.77
N SER A 2 -4.17 -37.48 -2.81
CA SER A 2 -3.83 -36.84 -1.53
C SER A 2 -2.84 -35.69 -1.72
N LEU A 3 -1.76 -35.91 -2.46
CA LEU A 3 -0.74 -34.90 -2.78
C LEU A 3 -1.30 -33.68 -3.51
N GLU A 4 -2.21 -33.87 -4.45
CA GLU A 4 -2.85 -32.77 -5.20
C GLU A 4 -3.65 -31.85 -4.28
N LYS A 5 -4.38 -32.42 -3.30
CA LYS A 5 -5.16 -31.62 -2.33
C LYS A 5 -4.27 -30.84 -1.37
N ILE A 6 -3.14 -31.42 -0.96
CA ILE A 6 -2.15 -30.72 -0.14
C ILE A 6 -1.55 -29.55 -0.91
N GLN A 7 -1.12 -29.80 -2.17
CA GLN A 7 -0.58 -28.77 -3.04
C GLN A 7 -1.59 -27.64 -3.28
N GLU A 8 -2.86 -27.95 -3.48
CA GLU A 8 -3.92 -26.96 -3.63
C GLU A 8 -4.02 -26.04 -2.39
N VAL A 9 -3.97 -26.61 -1.17
CA VAL A 9 -4.00 -25.81 0.06
C VAL A 9 -2.73 -24.95 0.18
N GLU A 10 -1.54 -25.50 -0.11
CA GLU A 10 -0.28 -24.75 -0.07
C GLU A 10 -0.26 -23.61 -1.08
N GLU A 11 -0.75 -23.82 -2.30
CA GLU A 11 -0.87 -22.79 -3.32
C GLU A 11 -1.85 -21.68 -2.91
N ILE A 12 -3.02 -22.03 -2.36
CA ILE A 12 -4.00 -21.06 -1.87
C ILE A 12 -3.38 -20.22 -0.75
N VAL A 13 -2.71 -20.85 0.20
CA VAL A 13 -2.02 -20.16 1.30
C VAL A 13 -0.97 -19.20 0.78
N ALA A 14 -0.13 -19.63 -0.16
CA ALA A 14 0.89 -18.78 -0.77
C ALA A 14 0.27 -17.57 -1.49
N LEU A 15 -0.76 -17.79 -2.32
CA LEU A 15 -1.47 -16.72 -3.04
C LEU A 15 -2.13 -15.70 -2.09
N MET A 16 -2.73 -16.16 -1.00
CA MET A 16 -3.35 -15.27 -0.01
C MET A 16 -2.29 -14.46 0.75
N MET A 17 -1.14 -15.05 1.08
CA MET A 17 -0.02 -14.35 1.68
C MET A 17 0.62 -13.35 0.71
N ASP A 18 0.78 -13.70 -0.56
CA ASP A 18 1.24 -12.77 -1.61
C ASP A 18 0.29 -11.57 -1.75
N SER A 19 -1.02 -11.81 -1.74
CA SER A 19 -2.02 -10.74 -1.74
C SER A 19 -1.88 -9.81 -0.54
N THR A 20 -1.54 -10.35 0.64
CA THR A 20 -1.26 -9.56 1.85
C THR A 20 -0.01 -8.70 1.66
N ILE A 21 1.06 -9.23 1.06
CA ILE A 21 2.27 -8.47 0.74
C ILE A 21 1.98 -7.33 -0.25
N GLU A 22 1.18 -7.60 -1.29
CA GLU A 22 0.79 -6.55 -2.25
C GLU A 22 -0.07 -5.46 -1.61
N SER A 23 -0.93 -5.81 -0.65
CA SER A 23 -1.67 -4.82 0.15
C SER A 23 -0.72 -3.97 1.00
N LEU A 24 0.24 -4.61 1.68
CA LEU A 24 1.28 -3.92 2.45
C LEU A 24 2.06 -2.93 1.59
N LYS A 25 2.50 -3.32 0.40
CA LYS A 25 3.22 -2.43 -0.53
C LYS A 25 2.38 -1.22 -0.92
N ARG A 26 1.09 -1.42 -1.20
CA ARG A 26 0.15 -0.31 -1.48
C ARG A 26 0.04 0.64 -0.30
N ASP A 27 -0.17 0.11 0.92
CA ASP A 27 -0.30 0.91 2.13
C ASP A 27 0.98 1.71 2.43
N LEU A 28 2.15 1.09 2.27
CA LEU A 28 3.44 1.76 2.43
C LEU A 28 3.68 2.82 1.34
N SER A 29 3.14 2.65 0.14
CA SER A 29 3.26 3.63 -0.94
C SER A 29 2.49 4.92 -0.66
N THR A 30 1.46 4.87 0.18
CA THR A 30 0.71 6.07 0.60
C THR A 30 1.49 6.93 1.59
N ILE A 31 2.50 6.37 2.26
CA ILE A 31 3.36 7.10 3.18
C ILE A 31 4.52 7.72 2.42
N HIS A 32 4.40 9.01 2.15
CA HIS A 32 5.41 9.77 1.42
C HIS A 32 6.32 10.50 2.41
N ALA A 33 7.62 10.23 2.30
CA ALA A 33 8.66 10.77 3.17
C ALA A 33 9.04 12.23 2.82
N GLY A 34 8.05 13.12 2.73
CA GLY A 34 8.28 14.54 2.45
C GLY A 34 8.69 14.86 1.01
N ARG A 35 8.84 13.85 0.13
CA ARG A 35 9.01 14.05 -1.32
C ARG A 35 7.68 13.91 -2.02
N VAL A 36 7.38 14.85 -2.89
CA VAL A 36 6.18 14.78 -3.70
C VAL A 36 6.44 14.04 -5.01
N SER A 37 5.41 13.38 -5.49
CA SER A 37 5.41 12.72 -6.80
C SER A 37 4.09 13.00 -7.50
N PRO A 38 4.05 13.16 -8.82
CA PRO A 38 2.81 13.29 -9.58
C PRO A 38 1.80 12.18 -9.31
N SER A 39 2.25 10.96 -9.02
CA SER A 39 1.41 9.82 -8.69
C SER A 39 0.56 9.98 -7.42
N MET A 40 0.92 10.91 -6.54
CA MET A 40 0.09 11.25 -5.37
C MET A 40 -1.27 11.83 -5.76
N LEU A 41 -1.38 12.35 -6.98
CA LEU A 41 -2.59 12.96 -7.50
C LEU A 41 -3.39 12.02 -8.43
N ASP A 42 -2.93 10.80 -8.68
CA ASP A 42 -3.59 9.86 -9.62
C ASP A 42 -5.03 9.53 -9.24
N ASN A 43 -5.35 9.56 -7.94
CA ASN A 43 -6.69 9.30 -7.44
C ASN A 43 -7.56 10.57 -7.33
N VAL A 44 -7.00 11.75 -7.61
CA VAL A 44 -7.73 13.02 -7.55
C VAL A 44 -8.52 13.19 -8.84
N LYS A 45 -9.83 13.29 -8.70
CA LYS A 45 -10.75 13.57 -9.81
C LYS A 45 -11.24 15.01 -9.71
N VAL A 46 -11.21 15.68 -10.85
CA VAL A 46 -11.67 17.07 -11.01
C VAL A 46 -12.97 17.06 -11.80
N ASP A 47 -13.91 17.91 -11.43
CA ASP A 47 -15.10 18.10 -12.23
C ASP A 47 -14.74 18.87 -13.52
N TYR A 48 -14.69 18.13 -14.63
CA TYR A 48 -14.46 18.70 -15.95
C TYR A 48 -15.78 18.73 -16.72
N TYR A 49 -16.44 19.89 -16.74
CA TYR A 49 -17.74 20.10 -17.36
C TYR A 49 -18.83 19.07 -16.96
N GLY A 50 -18.91 18.77 -15.67
CA GLY A 50 -19.89 17.81 -15.13
C GLY A 50 -19.44 16.36 -15.13
N ASN A 51 -18.21 16.07 -15.59
CA ASN A 51 -17.64 14.73 -15.62
C ASN A 51 -16.41 14.62 -14.69
N PRO A 52 -16.39 13.64 -13.76
CA PRO A 52 -15.23 13.41 -12.89
C PRO A 52 -14.07 12.86 -13.70
N THR A 53 -13.10 13.71 -13.99
CA THR A 53 -11.93 13.42 -14.83
C THR A 53 -10.65 13.38 -13.97
N PRO A 54 -9.74 12.42 -14.17
CA PRO A 54 -8.44 12.41 -13.50
C PRO A 54 -7.67 13.69 -13.73
N ILE A 55 -7.03 14.22 -12.69
CA ILE A 55 -6.32 15.52 -12.74
C ILE A 55 -5.20 15.54 -13.81
N ASN A 56 -4.54 14.41 -14.09
CA ASN A 56 -3.51 14.28 -15.10
C ASN A 56 -4.05 14.41 -16.55
N GLN A 57 -5.37 14.36 -16.75
CA GLN A 57 -6.04 14.58 -18.04
C GLN A 57 -6.53 16.01 -18.24
N VAL A 58 -6.40 16.88 -17.26
CA VAL A 58 -6.83 18.29 -17.32
C VAL A 58 -5.71 19.28 -17.01
N ALA A 59 -4.57 18.78 -16.51
CA ALA A 59 -3.42 19.59 -16.15
C ALA A 59 -2.11 18.84 -16.36
N ASN A 60 -1.04 19.59 -16.63
CA ASN A 60 0.32 19.07 -16.56
C ASN A 60 0.84 19.17 -15.12
N ILE A 61 1.37 18.06 -14.60
CA ILE A 61 1.88 17.96 -13.23
C ILE A 61 3.39 17.76 -13.29
N SER A 62 4.13 18.64 -12.62
CA SER A 62 5.59 18.58 -12.52
C SER A 62 6.06 18.75 -11.08
N THR A 63 7.28 18.32 -10.80
CA THR A 63 7.94 18.44 -9.49
C THR A 63 9.21 19.27 -9.64
N PRO A 64 9.10 20.61 -9.69
CA PRO A 64 10.29 21.44 -9.81
C PRO A 64 11.20 21.37 -8.58
N GLU A 65 10.65 21.05 -7.41
CA GLU A 65 11.37 20.86 -6.15
C GLU A 65 10.87 19.60 -5.44
N PRO A 66 11.68 18.97 -4.58
CA PRO A 66 11.29 17.74 -3.88
C PRO A 66 10.00 17.82 -3.04
N GLN A 67 9.62 19.02 -2.63
CA GLN A 67 8.44 19.27 -1.78
C GLN A 67 7.35 20.08 -2.49
N LEU A 68 7.51 20.37 -3.79
CA LEU A 68 6.61 21.20 -4.57
C LEU A 68 6.06 20.45 -5.78
N LEU A 69 4.75 20.28 -5.82
CA LEU A 69 4.02 19.92 -7.05
C LEU A 69 3.53 21.20 -7.72
N ALA A 70 3.91 21.39 -8.97
CA ALA A 70 3.40 22.45 -9.82
C ALA A 70 2.37 21.84 -10.80
N ILE A 71 1.14 22.31 -10.72
CA ILE A 71 0.01 21.84 -11.51
C ILE A 71 -0.39 22.96 -12.44
N SER A 72 -0.16 22.77 -13.74
CA SER A 72 -0.46 23.74 -14.79
C SER A 72 -1.70 23.26 -15.56
N PRO A 73 -2.88 23.81 -15.30
CA PRO A 73 -4.08 23.47 -16.03
C PRO A 73 -3.97 23.82 -17.50
N TRP A 74 -4.49 22.99 -18.39
CA TRP A 74 -4.56 23.30 -19.82
C TRP A 74 -5.54 24.44 -20.10
N GLU A 75 -6.59 24.54 -19.28
CA GLU A 75 -7.55 25.64 -19.32
C GLU A 75 -7.53 26.43 -18.02
N LYS A 76 -7.32 27.75 -18.10
CA LYS A 76 -7.29 28.63 -16.92
C LYS A 76 -8.58 28.59 -16.07
N LYS A 77 -9.70 28.30 -16.70
CA LYS A 77 -11.00 28.20 -16.01
C LYS A 77 -11.03 27.04 -15.00
N MET A 78 -10.19 26.02 -15.21
CA MET A 78 -10.15 24.83 -14.37
C MET A 78 -9.37 25.04 -13.06
N ILE A 79 -8.65 26.13 -12.89
CA ILE A 79 -7.81 26.40 -11.70
C ILE A 79 -8.63 26.24 -10.41
N LYS A 80 -9.83 26.86 -10.35
CA LYS A 80 -10.68 26.82 -9.16
C LYS A 80 -11.21 25.42 -8.86
N GLU A 81 -11.59 24.68 -9.87
CA GLU A 81 -12.11 23.31 -9.71
C GLU A 81 -10.99 22.35 -9.31
N ILE A 82 -9.79 22.49 -9.89
CA ILE A 82 -8.62 21.71 -9.49
C ILE A 82 -8.24 22.02 -8.04
N GLU A 83 -8.17 23.28 -7.66
CA GLU A 83 -7.86 23.71 -6.29
C GLU A 83 -8.88 23.13 -5.29
N ARG A 84 -10.15 23.22 -5.60
CA ARG A 84 -11.23 22.64 -4.78
C ARG A 84 -11.12 21.13 -4.64
N SER A 85 -10.81 20.44 -5.73
CA SER A 85 -10.66 18.98 -5.73
C SER A 85 -9.43 18.55 -4.92
N LEU A 86 -8.32 19.29 -5.01
CA LEU A 86 -7.13 19.06 -4.20
C LEU A 86 -7.37 19.29 -2.71
N GLN A 87 -8.13 20.34 -2.35
CA GLN A 87 -8.52 20.61 -0.97
C GLN A 87 -9.44 19.51 -0.43
N ALA A 88 -10.42 19.08 -1.23
CA ALA A 88 -11.34 17.99 -0.86
C ALA A 88 -10.63 16.64 -0.68
N ALA A 89 -9.57 16.37 -1.45
CA ALA A 89 -8.75 15.17 -1.34
C ALA A 89 -7.95 15.09 -0.04
N ASN A 90 -7.79 16.22 0.68
CA ASN A 90 -7.13 16.32 1.98
C ASN A 90 -5.76 15.59 2.07
N LEU A 91 -4.95 15.76 1.03
CA LEU A 91 -3.62 15.13 0.92
C LEU A 91 -2.55 15.81 1.79
N GLY A 92 -2.93 16.79 2.61
CA GLY A 92 -2.02 17.49 3.51
C GLY A 92 -1.10 18.52 2.84
N PHE A 93 -1.40 18.92 1.59
CA PHE A 93 -0.67 19.98 0.89
C PHE A 93 -1.13 21.37 1.31
N ASN A 94 -0.18 22.30 1.39
CA ASN A 94 -0.49 23.73 1.37
C ASN A 94 -0.67 24.15 -0.09
N ILE A 95 -1.90 24.52 -0.45
CA ILE A 95 -2.27 24.82 -1.84
C ILE A 95 -2.28 26.34 -2.00
N SER A 96 -1.60 26.83 -3.03
CA SER A 96 -1.64 28.23 -3.48
C SER A 96 -1.70 28.28 -5.00
N ASN A 97 -2.29 29.34 -5.56
CA ASN A 97 -2.29 29.58 -7.01
C ASN A 97 -1.88 31.00 -7.34
N ASP A 98 -1.26 31.20 -8.50
CA ASP A 98 -0.90 32.51 -9.02
C ASP A 98 -1.76 32.91 -10.25
N GLY A 99 -2.87 32.25 -10.46
CA GLY A 99 -3.77 32.47 -11.60
C GLY A 99 -3.38 31.73 -12.90
N ASN A 100 -2.22 31.05 -12.92
CA ASN A 100 -1.77 30.23 -14.05
C ASN A 100 -1.36 28.83 -13.59
N ILE A 101 -0.73 28.71 -12.43
CA ILE A 101 -0.18 27.47 -11.88
C ILE A 101 -0.67 27.31 -10.44
N ILE A 102 -1.08 26.11 -10.09
CA ILE A 102 -1.38 25.74 -8.72
C ILE A 102 -0.13 25.11 -8.13
N ARG A 103 0.28 25.57 -6.95
CA ARG A 103 1.41 25.05 -6.20
C ARG A 103 0.89 24.30 -4.99
N ALA A 104 1.19 23.01 -4.93
CA ALA A 104 0.91 22.17 -3.78
C ALA A 104 2.24 21.85 -3.09
N VAL A 105 2.44 22.44 -1.92
CA VAL A 105 3.67 22.30 -1.13
C VAL A 105 3.40 21.40 0.05
N THR A 106 4.26 20.37 0.25
CA THR A 106 4.21 19.60 1.49
C THR A 106 4.77 20.43 2.65
N PRO A 107 4.13 20.39 3.83
CA PRO A 107 4.71 20.99 5.02
C PRO A 107 6.09 20.38 5.32
N PRO A 108 7.00 21.13 5.97
CA PRO A 108 8.32 20.61 6.32
C PRO A 108 8.22 19.34 7.15
N PHE A 109 9.10 18.38 6.84
CA PHE A 109 9.15 17.06 7.47
C PHE A 109 9.89 17.17 8.81
N THR A 110 9.15 17.52 9.86
CA THR A 110 9.70 17.66 11.22
C THR A 110 10.03 16.31 11.85
N GLU A 111 10.95 16.30 12.84
CA GLU A 111 11.28 15.08 13.59
C GLU A 111 10.06 14.43 14.27
N GLU A 112 9.11 15.23 14.74
CA GLU A 112 7.89 14.76 15.34
C GLU A 112 7.03 13.99 14.32
N ARG A 113 6.84 14.53 13.11
CA ARG A 113 6.14 13.86 12.01
C ARG A 113 6.86 12.59 11.57
N ARG A 114 8.20 12.59 11.55
CA ARG A 114 8.98 11.34 11.26
C ARG A 114 8.63 10.24 12.25
N LYS A 115 8.63 10.56 13.55
CA LYS A 115 8.28 9.59 14.60
C LYS A 115 6.85 9.05 14.43
N ASP A 116 5.92 9.90 14.05
CA ASP A 116 4.53 9.47 13.83
C ASP A 116 4.39 8.56 12.60
N TYR A 117 5.09 8.88 11.51
CA TYR A 117 5.12 7.98 10.34
C TYR A 117 5.79 6.64 10.65
N VAL A 118 6.88 6.63 11.42
CA VAL A 118 7.50 5.37 11.86
C VAL A 118 6.54 4.52 12.69
N LYS A 119 5.75 5.13 13.59
CA LYS A 119 4.70 4.41 14.33
C LYS A 119 3.62 3.85 13.40
N GLN A 120 3.20 4.63 12.40
CA GLN A 120 2.22 4.16 11.42
C GLN A 120 2.75 2.98 10.59
N ILE A 121 4.00 3.06 10.11
CA ILE A 121 4.65 1.98 9.36
C ILE A 121 4.72 0.70 10.21
N LYS A 122 5.14 0.81 11.47
CA LYS A 122 5.18 -0.34 12.39
C LYS A 122 3.81 -0.96 12.59
N LYS A 123 2.77 -0.14 12.76
CA LYS A 123 1.40 -0.62 12.89
C LYS A 123 0.95 -1.37 11.63
N ILE A 124 1.16 -0.80 10.45
CA ILE A 124 0.83 -1.44 9.16
C ILE A 124 1.57 -2.80 9.04
N GLY A 125 2.84 -2.85 9.44
CA GLY A 125 3.61 -4.08 9.46
C GLY A 125 3.03 -5.14 10.41
N GLU A 126 2.65 -4.76 11.63
CA GLU A 126 2.03 -5.70 12.57
C GLU A 126 0.66 -6.19 12.07
N ASP A 127 -0.16 -5.31 11.51
CA ASP A 127 -1.46 -5.68 10.93
C ASP A 127 -1.27 -6.69 9.77
N SER A 128 -0.25 -6.49 8.94
CA SER A 128 0.11 -7.43 7.87
C SER A 128 0.60 -8.78 8.40
N LYS A 129 1.40 -8.80 9.46
CA LYS A 129 1.82 -10.06 10.12
C LYS A 129 0.64 -10.80 10.74
N ILE A 130 -0.33 -10.08 11.31
CA ILE A 130 -1.57 -10.68 11.82
C ILE A 130 -2.34 -11.32 10.67
N ALA A 131 -2.46 -10.66 9.52
CA ALA A 131 -3.11 -11.21 8.33
C ALA A 131 -2.41 -12.49 7.84
N VAL A 132 -1.07 -12.49 7.75
CA VAL A 132 -0.27 -13.67 7.39
C VAL A 132 -0.51 -14.82 8.39
N ARG A 133 -0.55 -14.54 9.69
CA ARG A 133 -0.82 -15.56 10.72
C ARG A 133 -2.25 -16.12 10.59
N ASN A 134 -3.22 -15.31 10.23
CA ASN A 134 -4.59 -15.77 10.00
C ASN A 134 -4.66 -16.71 8.80
N VAL A 135 -4.04 -16.34 7.66
CA VAL A 135 -3.95 -17.22 6.48
C VAL A 135 -3.31 -18.57 6.83
N ARG A 136 -2.21 -18.56 7.60
CA ARG A 136 -1.59 -19.81 8.10
C ARG A 136 -2.59 -20.65 8.91
N ARG A 137 -3.35 -20.01 9.81
CA ARG A 137 -4.32 -20.71 10.64
C ARG A 137 -5.41 -21.35 9.80
N ASP A 138 -5.94 -20.62 8.84
CA ASP A 138 -6.98 -21.11 7.92
C ASP A 138 -6.45 -22.27 7.08
N GLY A 139 -5.20 -22.19 6.57
CA GLY A 139 -4.55 -23.28 5.84
C GLY A 139 -4.39 -24.55 6.71
N ASN A 140 -3.93 -24.39 7.95
CA ASN A 140 -3.80 -25.52 8.88
C ASN A 140 -5.16 -26.14 9.24
N ASP A 141 -6.22 -25.34 9.33
CA ASP A 141 -7.56 -25.84 9.60
C ASP A 141 -8.12 -26.63 8.40
N GLN A 142 -7.81 -26.21 7.16
CA GLN A 142 -8.13 -26.97 5.94
C GLN A 142 -7.39 -28.31 5.90
N LEU A 143 -6.09 -28.34 6.21
CA LEU A 143 -5.30 -29.58 6.29
C LEU A 143 -5.87 -30.56 7.34
N LYS A 144 -6.24 -30.06 8.53
CA LYS A 144 -6.90 -30.87 9.55
C LYS A 144 -8.25 -31.42 9.09
N GLN A 145 -8.99 -30.64 8.30
CA GLN A 145 -10.27 -31.13 7.76
C GLN A 145 -10.04 -32.26 6.74
N LEU A 146 -9.02 -32.14 5.88
CA LEU A 146 -8.64 -33.20 4.95
C LEU A 146 -8.24 -34.50 5.65
N GLU A 147 -7.55 -34.40 6.81
CA GLU A 147 -7.19 -35.56 7.63
C GLU A 147 -8.44 -36.22 8.25
N LYS A 148 -9.34 -35.42 8.85
CA LYS A 148 -10.61 -35.91 9.41
C LYS A 148 -11.48 -36.63 8.37
N ASP A 149 -11.47 -36.11 7.15
CA ASP A 149 -12.20 -36.70 6.01
C ASP A 149 -11.45 -37.91 5.43
N LYS A 150 -10.31 -38.29 6.02
CA LYS A 150 -9.45 -39.42 5.59
C LYS A 150 -8.94 -39.30 4.16
N LEU A 151 -8.79 -38.07 3.68
CA LEU A 151 -8.28 -37.77 2.33
C LEU A 151 -6.75 -37.68 2.32
N ILE A 152 -6.14 -37.42 3.48
CA ILE A 152 -4.71 -37.44 3.74
C ILE A 152 -4.44 -38.16 5.05
N SER A 153 -3.23 -38.67 5.22
CA SER A 153 -2.79 -39.30 6.47
C SER A 153 -2.32 -38.24 7.49
N GLN A 154 -2.21 -38.64 8.74
CA GLN A 154 -1.70 -37.77 9.81
C GLN A 154 -0.25 -37.32 9.57
N ASP A 155 0.59 -38.20 8.97
CA ASP A 155 1.99 -37.85 8.64
C ASP A 155 2.04 -36.83 7.49
N GLU A 156 1.17 -37.00 6.48
CA GLU A 156 1.02 -36.03 5.39
C GLU A 156 0.51 -34.67 5.90
N GLU A 157 -0.49 -34.66 6.79
CA GLU A 157 -0.96 -33.42 7.42
C GLU A 157 0.19 -32.67 8.14
N LYS A 158 0.94 -33.40 8.96
CA LYS A 158 2.07 -32.79 9.70
C LYS A 158 3.13 -32.23 8.78
N THR A 159 3.49 -32.95 7.72
CA THR A 159 4.46 -32.50 6.72
C THR A 159 3.95 -31.25 5.99
N ALA A 160 2.67 -31.22 5.61
CA ALA A 160 2.04 -30.07 4.97
C ALA A 160 1.98 -28.83 5.90
N GLN A 161 1.68 -29.03 7.18
CA GLN A 161 1.73 -27.94 8.18
C GLN A 161 3.15 -27.34 8.32
N GLU A 162 4.20 -28.17 8.25
CA GLU A 162 5.59 -27.69 8.23
C GLU A 162 5.89 -26.87 6.96
N GLN A 163 5.33 -27.21 5.80
CA GLN A 163 5.47 -26.42 4.58
C GLN A 163 4.70 -25.09 4.69
N VAL A 164 3.46 -25.11 5.18
CA VAL A 164 2.69 -23.89 5.46
C VAL A 164 3.42 -22.97 6.43
N GLN A 165 4.12 -23.55 7.44
CA GLN A 165 4.96 -22.73 8.35
C GLN A 165 6.15 -22.10 7.64
N LYS A 166 6.84 -22.81 6.75
CA LYS A 166 7.95 -22.26 5.96
C LYS A 166 7.48 -21.11 5.05
N ILE A 167 6.34 -21.28 4.37
CA ILE A 167 5.73 -20.22 3.56
C ILE A 167 5.42 -18.98 4.44
N THR A 168 4.88 -19.21 5.64
CA THR A 168 4.59 -18.15 6.62
C THR A 168 5.84 -17.39 7.04
N ASP A 169 6.92 -18.11 7.35
CA ASP A 169 8.18 -17.52 7.80
C ASP A 169 8.82 -16.66 6.70
N GLN A 170 8.76 -17.14 5.45
CA GLN A 170 9.22 -16.37 4.28
C GLN A 170 8.45 -15.07 4.12
N HIS A 171 7.11 -15.11 4.17
CA HIS A 171 6.29 -13.91 4.02
C HIS A 171 6.44 -12.95 5.20
N THR A 172 6.59 -13.46 6.41
CA THR A 172 6.89 -12.62 7.59
C THR A 172 8.24 -11.92 7.42
N GLY A 173 9.26 -12.61 6.88
CA GLY A 173 10.55 -12.01 6.55
C GLY A 173 10.43 -10.88 5.52
N ILE A 174 9.64 -11.07 4.46
CA ILE A 174 9.36 -10.04 3.45
C ILE A 174 8.68 -8.82 4.08
N VAL A 175 7.71 -9.02 5.00
CA VAL A 175 7.09 -7.91 5.74
C VAL A 175 8.15 -7.12 6.51
N ASP A 176 9.03 -7.79 7.25
CA ASP A 176 10.08 -7.14 8.03
C ASP A 176 11.06 -6.35 7.15
N GLU A 177 11.45 -6.90 6.00
CA GLU A 177 12.33 -6.23 5.03
C GLU A 177 11.67 -4.97 4.46
N LEU A 178 10.41 -5.03 4.06
CA LEU A 178 9.67 -3.89 3.52
C LEU A 178 9.52 -2.77 4.56
N ILE A 179 9.21 -3.13 5.81
CA ILE A 179 9.11 -2.17 6.91
C ILE A 179 10.45 -1.51 7.20
N ALA A 180 11.52 -2.29 7.31
CA ALA A 180 12.87 -1.77 7.56
C ALA A 180 13.36 -0.85 6.43
N ALA A 181 13.09 -1.23 5.16
CA ALA A 181 13.42 -0.40 4.01
C ALA A 181 12.67 0.94 4.04
N LYS A 182 11.38 0.93 4.38
CA LYS A 182 10.57 2.15 4.47
C LYS A 182 10.97 3.04 5.64
N GLU A 183 11.29 2.46 6.80
CA GLU A 183 11.82 3.20 7.94
C GLU A 183 13.15 3.88 7.59
N LYS A 184 14.05 3.17 6.91
CA LYS A 184 15.33 3.73 6.45
C LYS A 184 15.13 4.88 5.46
N GLU A 185 14.19 4.75 4.51
CA GLU A 185 13.82 5.82 3.59
C GLU A 185 13.40 7.10 4.34
N LEU A 186 12.55 6.95 5.38
CA LEU A 186 12.10 8.07 6.21
C LEU A 186 13.23 8.74 7.01
N MET A 187 14.23 7.97 7.42
CA MET A 187 15.32 8.47 8.26
C MET A 187 16.44 9.14 7.45
N THR A 188 16.55 8.85 6.15
CA THR A 188 17.61 9.39 5.26
C THR A 188 17.23 10.72 4.60
N LEU A 189 16.05 11.25 4.88
CA LEU A 189 15.53 12.55 4.41
C LEU A 189 15.58 13.56 5.55
#